data_33ae8d986ed13c9e57f399031bec31d2
#
_entry.id   33ae8d986ed13c9e57f399031bec31d2
#
_cell.length_a   1.000
_cell.length_b   1.000
_cell.length_c   1.000
_cell.angle_alpha   90.00
_cell.angle_beta   90.00
_cell.angle_gamma   90.00
#
_symmetry.space_group_name_H-M   'P 1'
#
loop_
_entity.id
_entity.type
_entity.pdbx_description
1 polymer ?
#
loop_
_entity_poly.entity_id
_entity_poly.type
_entity_poly.pdbx_seq_one_letter_code
_entity_poly.pdbx_strand_id
1 'polypeptide(L)'
;MARLGELFDAAEAGHAVFLFDEADVLFAKRTQVQSSNDRHTNLEVNYLLQRLESFAGVVVLTTNHETAIDEAFRRRLSLKVDFPVPEADERARLWRALLPAEAEVAADIDVDALARRFEMTGGYIKNATVRAAFLAADEGAPIAMRHLVRAARAEYQTMGKVVSHL
;
A
#
# COMPACT_ATOMS: atom_id res chain seq x y z
N MET A 1 -19.06 17.10 -12.65
CA MET A 1 -20.15 16.95 -11.65
C MET A 1 -21.19 15.92 -12.09
N ALA A 2 -21.87 16.05 -13.25
CA ALA A 2 -22.90 15.09 -13.69
C ALA A 2 -22.40 13.62 -13.74
N ARG A 3 -21.25 13.37 -14.36
CA ARG A 3 -20.67 12.02 -14.47
C ARG A 3 -20.34 11.37 -13.13
N LEU A 4 -19.95 12.15 -12.12
CA LEU A 4 -19.68 11.61 -10.78
C LEU A 4 -20.97 11.19 -10.08
N GLY A 5 -22.05 11.96 -10.22
CA GLY A 5 -23.38 11.58 -9.73
C GLY A 5 -23.88 10.27 -10.33
N GLU A 6 -23.83 10.16 -11.66
CA GLU A 6 -24.20 8.94 -12.39
C GLU A 6 -23.39 7.71 -11.94
N LEU A 7 -22.09 7.89 -11.61
CA LEU A 7 -21.26 6.83 -11.10
C LEU A 7 -21.74 6.33 -9.74
N PHE A 8 -22.07 7.23 -8.80
CA PHE A 8 -22.60 6.87 -7.50
C PHE A 8 -23.95 6.16 -7.61
N ASP A 9 -24.85 6.67 -8.46
CA ASP A 9 -26.17 6.07 -8.66
C ASP A 9 -26.05 4.66 -9.27
N ALA A 10 -25.16 4.46 -10.22
CA ALA A 10 -24.88 3.15 -10.80
C ALA A 10 -24.24 2.18 -9.79
N ALA A 11 -23.35 2.68 -8.93
CA ALA A 11 -22.72 1.88 -7.88
C ALA A 11 -23.72 1.43 -6.81
N GLU A 12 -24.66 2.29 -6.41
CA GLU A 12 -25.75 1.93 -5.49
C GLU A 12 -26.64 0.84 -6.08
N ALA A 13 -27.06 1.00 -7.34
CA ALA A 13 -27.88 0.01 -8.05
C ALA A 13 -27.15 -1.33 -8.23
N GLY A 14 -25.84 -1.30 -8.44
CA GLY A 14 -25.00 -2.48 -8.65
C GLY A 14 -24.41 -3.09 -7.37
N HIS A 15 -24.68 -2.54 -6.19
CA HIS A 15 -24.06 -2.95 -4.91
C HIS A 15 -22.52 -2.94 -4.97
N ALA A 16 -21.95 -1.97 -5.66
CA ALA A 16 -20.51 -1.85 -5.83
C ALA A 16 -19.83 -1.27 -4.59
N VAL A 17 -18.53 -1.56 -4.46
CA VAL A 17 -17.66 -0.97 -3.44
C VAL A 17 -16.82 0.11 -4.12
N PHE A 18 -16.78 1.31 -3.54
CA PHE A 18 -15.83 2.33 -3.96
C PHE A 18 -14.48 2.15 -3.27
N LEU A 19 -13.41 2.22 -4.04
CA LEU A 19 -12.04 2.34 -3.54
C LEU A 19 -11.44 3.66 -4.03
N PHE A 20 -11.07 4.52 -3.07
CA PHE A 20 -10.30 5.74 -3.32
C PHE A 20 -8.88 5.51 -2.81
N ASP A 21 -7.97 5.26 -3.73
CA ASP A 21 -6.55 5.12 -3.42
C ASP A 21 -5.89 6.50 -3.33
N GLU A 22 -4.94 6.68 -2.42
CA GLU A 22 -4.29 7.97 -2.14
C GLU A 22 -5.30 9.10 -1.82
N ALA A 23 -6.25 8.81 -0.94
CA ALA A 23 -7.36 9.71 -0.62
C ALA A 23 -6.91 11.05 -0.01
N ASP A 24 -5.71 11.14 0.53
CA ASP A 24 -5.10 12.39 0.99
C ASP A 24 -4.97 13.43 -0.12
N VAL A 25 -4.78 13.02 -1.37
CA VAL A 25 -4.76 13.95 -2.53
C VAL A 25 -6.12 14.62 -2.75
N LEU A 26 -7.21 13.86 -2.53
CA LEU A 26 -8.58 14.35 -2.72
C LEU A 26 -9.11 15.10 -1.50
N PHE A 27 -8.75 14.67 -0.30
CA PHE A 27 -9.32 15.13 0.97
C PHE A 27 -8.32 15.88 1.85
N ALA A 28 -7.26 16.43 1.24
CA ALA A 28 -6.29 17.27 1.92
C ALA A 28 -6.95 18.45 2.62
N LYS A 29 -6.33 18.90 3.72
CA LYS A 29 -6.71 20.12 4.42
C LYS A 29 -6.79 21.28 3.41
N ARG A 30 -7.88 22.01 3.48
CA ARG A 30 -8.14 23.13 2.55
C ARG A 30 -6.99 24.13 2.60
N THR A 31 -6.33 24.34 1.47
CA THR A 31 -5.45 25.48 1.25
C THR A 31 -6.28 26.74 1.14
N GLN A 32 -5.75 27.87 1.62
CA GLN A 32 -6.41 29.18 1.45
C GLN A 32 -6.65 29.42 -0.04
N VAL A 33 -7.89 29.75 -0.39
CA VAL A 33 -8.30 30.05 -1.75
C VAL A 33 -7.54 31.26 -2.27
N GLN A 34 -6.60 31.05 -3.17
CA GLN A 34 -5.81 32.12 -3.80
C GLN A 34 -6.18 32.34 -5.28
N SER A 35 -6.93 31.43 -5.87
CA SER A 35 -7.31 31.49 -7.29
C SER A 35 -8.75 31.01 -7.55
N SER A 36 -9.29 31.35 -8.75
CA SER A 36 -10.58 30.84 -9.22
C SER A 36 -10.57 29.30 -9.40
N ASN A 37 -9.42 28.74 -9.76
CA ASN A 37 -9.24 27.28 -9.89
C ASN A 37 -9.41 26.58 -8.56
N ASP A 38 -8.92 27.15 -7.46
CA ASP A 38 -9.05 26.61 -6.12
C ASP A 38 -10.53 26.54 -5.67
N ARG A 39 -11.34 27.50 -6.11
CA ARG A 39 -12.80 27.49 -5.83
C ARG A 39 -13.50 26.34 -6.53
N HIS A 40 -13.16 26.05 -7.78
CA HIS A 40 -13.76 24.94 -8.53
C HIS A 40 -13.37 23.60 -7.93
N THR A 41 -12.10 23.42 -7.61
CA THR A 41 -11.59 22.20 -6.95
C THR A 41 -12.28 21.98 -5.60
N ASN A 42 -12.40 23.02 -4.78
CA ASN A 42 -13.09 22.92 -3.49
C ASN A 42 -14.59 22.57 -3.62
N LEU A 43 -15.28 23.06 -4.66
CA LEU A 43 -16.68 22.71 -4.93
C LEU A 43 -16.82 21.24 -5.34
N GLU A 44 -15.91 20.72 -6.15
CA GLU A 44 -15.91 19.31 -6.57
C GLU A 44 -15.64 18.38 -5.40
N VAL A 45 -14.65 18.71 -4.56
CA VAL A 45 -14.35 17.95 -3.33
C VAL A 45 -15.54 17.97 -2.36
N ASN A 46 -16.17 19.13 -2.15
CA ASN A 46 -17.35 19.21 -1.28
C ASN A 46 -18.53 18.37 -1.83
N TYR A 47 -18.76 18.39 -3.14
CA TYR A 47 -19.77 17.55 -3.76
C TYR A 47 -19.46 16.06 -3.58
N LEU A 48 -18.19 15.65 -3.78
CA LEU A 48 -17.75 14.28 -3.55
C LEU A 48 -17.97 13.85 -2.09
N LEU A 49 -17.60 14.70 -1.14
CA LEU A 49 -17.83 14.45 0.30
C LEU A 49 -19.30 14.24 0.61
N GLN A 50 -20.17 15.12 0.08
CA GLN A 50 -21.61 15.01 0.27
C GLN A 50 -22.18 13.71 -0.32
N ARG A 51 -21.70 13.30 -1.50
CA ARG A 51 -22.13 12.04 -2.12
C ARG A 51 -21.64 10.83 -1.35
N LEU A 52 -20.41 10.86 -0.82
CA LEU A 52 -19.88 9.80 0.04
C LEU A 52 -20.68 9.63 1.34
N GLU A 53 -21.12 10.73 1.94
CA GLU A 53 -21.96 10.71 3.15
C GLU A 53 -23.36 10.11 2.91
N SER A 54 -23.91 10.32 1.73
CA SER A 54 -25.26 9.80 1.37
C SER A 54 -25.22 8.42 0.73
N PHE A 55 -24.03 7.91 0.38
CA PHE A 55 -23.89 6.62 -0.31
C PHE A 55 -24.21 5.46 0.62
N ALA A 56 -25.18 4.63 0.24
CA ALA A 56 -25.63 3.48 1.05
C ALA A 56 -24.72 2.24 0.96
N GLY A 57 -23.66 2.31 0.13
CA GLY A 57 -22.72 1.21 -0.07
C GLY A 57 -21.47 1.30 0.80
N VAL A 58 -20.47 0.49 0.47
CA VAL A 58 -19.18 0.46 1.13
C VAL A 58 -18.18 1.34 0.40
N VAL A 59 -17.49 2.21 1.14
CA VAL A 59 -16.41 3.05 0.64
C VAL A 59 -15.12 2.72 1.40
N VAL A 60 -14.07 2.40 0.68
CA VAL A 60 -12.72 2.16 1.20
C VAL A 60 -11.82 3.29 0.74
N LEU A 61 -11.10 3.89 1.68
CA LEU A 61 -10.14 4.95 1.43
C LEU A 61 -8.76 4.48 1.88
N THR A 62 -7.75 4.63 1.06
CA THR A 62 -6.37 4.38 1.48
C THR A 62 -5.59 5.69 1.52
N THR A 63 -4.61 5.79 2.39
CA THR A 63 -3.71 6.93 2.48
C THR A 63 -2.40 6.54 3.14
N ASN A 64 -1.32 7.17 2.70
CA ASN A 64 -0.01 7.12 3.37
C ASN A 64 0.20 8.34 4.29
N HIS A 65 -0.72 9.32 4.27
CA HIS A 65 -0.60 10.60 4.96
C HIS A 65 -1.89 10.96 5.72
N GLU A 66 -2.24 10.18 6.73
CA GLU A 66 -3.45 10.39 7.52
C GLU A 66 -3.61 11.83 8.04
N THR A 67 -2.49 12.46 8.47
CA THR A 67 -2.50 13.83 9.00
C THR A 67 -2.79 14.90 7.94
N ALA A 68 -2.68 14.56 6.66
CA ALA A 68 -3.04 15.44 5.56
C ALA A 68 -4.56 15.50 5.32
N ILE A 69 -5.28 14.45 5.70
CA ILE A 69 -6.74 14.39 5.57
C ILE A 69 -7.39 15.38 6.55
N ASP A 70 -8.40 16.09 6.06
CA ASP A 70 -9.19 17.04 6.87
C ASP A 70 -9.84 16.35 8.08
N GLU A 71 -9.73 16.97 9.26
CA GLU A 71 -10.22 16.38 10.51
C GLU A 71 -11.76 16.20 10.52
N ALA A 72 -12.49 17.12 9.90
CA ALA A 72 -13.96 17.01 9.82
C ALA A 72 -14.37 15.81 8.97
N PHE A 73 -13.57 15.47 7.94
CA PHE A 73 -13.79 14.27 7.15
C PHE A 73 -13.42 12.99 7.93
N ARG A 74 -12.27 12.97 8.62
CA ARG A 74 -11.86 11.80 9.44
C ARG A 74 -12.90 11.39 10.47
N ARG A 75 -13.62 12.34 11.06
CA ARG A 75 -14.70 12.07 12.04
C ARG A 75 -15.92 11.34 11.44
N ARG A 76 -16.04 11.31 10.11
CA ARG A 76 -17.14 10.66 9.38
C ARG A 76 -16.83 9.22 8.97
N LEU A 77 -15.57 8.81 9.11
CA LEU A 77 -15.16 7.45 8.81
C LEU A 77 -15.69 6.49 9.90
N SER A 78 -16.41 5.47 9.49
CA SER A 78 -17.02 4.48 10.40
C SER A 78 -15.98 3.54 11.00
N LEU A 79 -14.90 3.27 10.27
CA LEU A 79 -13.83 2.37 10.67
C LEU A 79 -12.49 2.89 10.17
N LYS A 80 -11.48 2.78 11.00
CA LYS A 80 -10.09 3.03 10.64
C LYS A 80 -9.28 1.75 10.86
N VAL A 81 -8.50 1.36 9.86
CA VAL A 81 -7.58 0.23 9.94
C VAL A 81 -6.18 0.74 9.67
N ASP A 82 -5.30 0.60 10.66
CA ASP A 82 -3.90 0.94 10.52
C ASP A 82 -3.10 -0.29 10.05
N PHE A 83 -2.19 -0.08 9.11
CA PHE A 83 -1.23 -1.07 8.64
C PHE A 83 0.18 -0.65 9.10
N PRO A 84 0.61 -1.03 10.30
CA PRO A 84 1.94 -0.69 10.80
C PRO A 84 3.03 -1.43 10.01
N VAL A 85 4.26 -0.98 10.17
CA VAL A 85 5.42 -1.75 9.68
C VAL A 85 5.44 -3.09 10.43
N PRO A 86 5.52 -4.22 9.73
CA PRO A 86 5.39 -5.52 10.37
C PRO A 86 6.58 -5.81 11.30
N GLU A 87 6.30 -6.48 12.41
CA GLU A 87 7.30 -6.99 13.34
C GLU A 87 8.08 -8.20 12.76
N ALA A 88 9.15 -8.63 13.40
CA ALA A 88 10.03 -9.65 12.86
C ALA A 88 9.33 -10.98 12.56
N ASP A 89 8.43 -11.43 13.43
CA ASP A 89 7.65 -12.65 13.24
C ASP A 89 6.62 -12.51 12.10
N GLU A 90 6.03 -11.33 11.95
CA GLU A 90 5.13 -11.02 10.84
C GLU A 90 5.88 -10.98 9.52
N ARG A 91 7.08 -10.36 9.50
CA ARG A 91 7.96 -10.39 8.32
C ARG A 91 8.36 -11.80 7.94
N ALA A 92 8.66 -12.67 8.92
CA ALA A 92 8.97 -14.07 8.64
C ALA A 92 7.79 -14.81 7.98
N ARG A 93 6.57 -14.53 8.45
CA ARG A 93 5.35 -15.05 7.80
C ARG A 93 5.18 -14.52 6.38
N LEU A 94 5.44 -13.23 6.16
CA LEU A 94 5.39 -12.62 4.83
C LEU A 94 6.44 -13.22 3.89
N TRP A 95 7.68 -13.44 4.34
CA TRP A 95 8.70 -14.10 3.54
C TRP A 95 8.27 -15.49 3.09
N ARG A 96 7.69 -16.30 4.01
CA ARG A 96 7.19 -17.65 3.67
C ARG A 96 6.03 -17.60 2.67
N ALA A 97 5.07 -16.69 2.89
CA ALA A 97 3.87 -16.59 2.07
C ALA A 97 4.13 -16.01 0.68
N LEU A 98 5.17 -15.19 0.51
CA LEU A 98 5.47 -14.50 -0.75
C LEU A 98 6.52 -15.20 -1.61
N LEU A 99 7.16 -16.26 -1.11
CA LEU A 99 7.97 -17.15 -1.96
C LEU A 99 7.06 -17.79 -3.02
N PRO A 100 7.45 -17.77 -4.32
CA PRO A 100 6.62 -18.35 -5.38
C PRO A 100 6.41 -19.84 -5.15
N ALA A 101 5.15 -20.28 -5.15
CA ALA A 101 4.78 -21.69 -4.87
C ALA A 101 5.30 -22.66 -5.95
N GLU A 102 5.45 -22.17 -7.19
CA GLU A 102 5.92 -22.95 -8.33
C GLU A 102 7.45 -22.97 -8.46
N ALA A 103 8.16 -22.15 -7.69
CA ALA A 103 9.62 -22.09 -7.75
C ALA A 103 10.23 -23.15 -6.83
N GLU A 104 11.28 -23.82 -7.33
CA GLU A 104 12.10 -24.67 -6.50
C GLU A 104 12.87 -23.84 -5.47
N VAL A 105 12.78 -24.19 -4.21
CA VAL A 105 13.35 -23.48 -3.07
C VAL A 105 14.37 -24.37 -2.38
N ALA A 106 15.58 -23.85 -2.19
CA ALA A 106 16.65 -24.59 -1.52
C ALA A 106 16.39 -24.72 0.00
N ALA A 107 16.93 -25.77 0.60
CA ALA A 107 16.76 -26.06 2.02
C ALA A 107 17.54 -25.11 2.95
N ASP A 108 18.41 -24.26 2.42
CA ASP A 108 19.26 -23.34 3.19
C ASP A 108 18.57 -22.03 3.62
N ILE A 109 17.27 -21.84 3.27
CA ILE A 109 16.57 -20.60 3.54
C ILE A 109 16.17 -20.49 5.00
N ASP A 110 16.75 -19.50 5.69
CA ASP A 110 16.38 -19.06 7.04
C ASP A 110 15.57 -17.75 6.93
N VAL A 111 14.25 -17.89 6.86
CA VAL A 111 13.34 -16.72 6.77
C VAL A 111 13.33 -15.90 8.07
N ASP A 112 13.62 -16.51 9.21
CA ASP A 112 13.66 -15.81 10.49
C ASP A 112 14.92 -14.92 10.58
N ALA A 113 16.04 -15.37 10.02
CA ALA A 113 17.23 -14.54 9.86
C ALA A 113 16.99 -13.37 8.89
N LEU A 114 16.32 -13.60 7.77
CA LEU A 114 15.92 -12.53 6.85
C LEU A 114 15.04 -11.49 7.54
N ALA A 115 14.04 -11.95 8.27
CA ALA A 115 13.07 -11.10 8.96
C ALA A 115 13.70 -10.25 10.05
N ARG A 116 14.65 -10.79 10.82
CA ARG A 116 15.41 -10.03 11.81
C ARG A 116 16.36 -9.02 11.18
N ARG A 117 16.98 -9.39 10.06
CA ARG A 117 18.00 -8.56 9.41
C ARG A 117 17.43 -7.40 8.59
N PHE A 118 16.30 -7.63 7.94
CA PHE A 118 15.71 -6.68 7.00
C PHE A 118 14.34 -6.21 7.48
N GLU A 119 14.30 -5.03 8.06
CA GLU A 119 13.06 -4.35 8.48
C GLU A 119 12.40 -3.71 7.27
N MET A 120 11.50 -4.44 6.62
CA MET A 120 10.82 -4.06 5.38
C MET A 120 9.32 -4.27 5.50
N THR A 121 8.56 -3.48 4.76
CA THR A 121 7.11 -3.71 4.59
C THR A 121 6.86 -4.87 3.62
N GLY A 122 5.62 -5.37 3.60
CA GLY A 122 5.23 -6.48 2.72
C GLY A 122 5.49 -6.23 1.24
N GLY A 123 5.35 -4.98 0.78
CA GLY A 123 5.65 -4.61 -0.60
C GLY A 123 7.13 -4.82 -0.97
N TYR A 124 8.04 -4.38 -0.12
CA TYR A 124 9.48 -4.60 -0.33
C TYR A 124 9.87 -6.07 -0.21
N ILE A 125 9.25 -6.83 0.71
CA ILE A 125 9.46 -8.27 0.82
C ILE A 125 9.02 -8.96 -0.47
N LYS A 126 7.85 -8.61 -1.02
CA LYS A 126 7.36 -9.11 -2.29
C LYS A 126 8.34 -8.83 -3.44
N ASN A 127 8.81 -7.59 -3.55
CA ASN A 127 9.79 -7.23 -4.59
C ASN A 127 11.09 -8.03 -4.44
N ALA A 128 11.57 -8.20 -3.20
CA ALA A 128 12.78 -8.98 -2.93
C ALA A 128 12.59 -10.47 -3.29
N THR A 129 11.45 -11.09 -2.99
CA THR A 129 11.19 -12.49 -3.38
C THR A 129 11.12 -12.67 -4.89
N VAL A 130 10.43 -11.77 -5.60
CA VAL A 130 10.36 -11.80 -7.08
C VAL A 130 11.76 -11.61 -7.67
N ARG A 131 12.53 -10.65 -7.20
CA ARG A 131 13.91 -10.42 -7.67
C ARG A 131 14.80 -11.63 -7.39
N ALA A 132 14.67 -12.27 -6.23
CA ALA A 132 15.44 -13.48 -5.90
C ALA A 132 15.10 -14.65 -6.84
N ALA A 133 13.83 -14.80 -7.22
CA ALA A 133 13.40 -15.79 -8.19
C ALA A 133 14.05 -15.54 -9.59
N PHE A 134 14.08 -14.29 -10.04
CA PHE A 134 14.78 -13.96 -11.28
C PHE A 134 16.30 -14.24 -11.22
N LEU A 135 16.95 -13.94 -10.09
CA LEU A 135 18.38 -14.24 -9.89
C LEU A 135 18.65 -15.75 -9.92
N ALA A 136 17.79 -16.54 -9.29
CA ALA A 136 17.89 -17.99 -9.28
C ALA A 136 17.66 -18.58 -10.69
N ALA A 137 16.66 -18.06 -11.42
CA ALA A 137 16.37 -18.49 -12.79
C ALA A 137 17.53 -18.17 -13.76
N ASP A 138 18.18 -17.02 -13.63
CA ASP A 138 19.34 -16.63 -14.39
C ASP A 138 20.54 -17.58 -14.15
N GLU A 139 20.68 -18.08 -12.92
CA GLU A 139 21.68 -19.07 -12.53
C GLU A 139 21.28 -20.53 -12.86
N GLY A 140 20.03 -20.77 -13.31
CA GLY A 140 19.48 -22.12 -13.51
C GLY A 140 19.41 -22.94 -12.23
N ALA A 141 19.15 -22.31 -11.08
CA ALA A 141 19.25 -22.91 -9.76
C ALA A 141 17.98 -22.65 -8.93
N PRO A 142 17.73 -23.46 -7.87
CA PRO A 142 16.68 -23.14 -6.89
C PRO A 142 16.91 -21.80 -6.21
N ILE A 143 15.83 -21.19 -5.72
CA ILE A 143 15.93 -19.99 -4.89
C ILE A 143 16.64 -20.35 -3.59
N ALA A 144 17.84 -19.83 -3.39
CA ALA A 144 18.67 -20.07 -2.21
C ALA A 144 18.78 -18.80 -1.36
N MET A 145 19.25 -18.93 -0.11
CA MET A 145 19.43 -17.83 0.84
C MET A 145 20.26 -16.68 0.23
N ARG A 146 21.30 -16.97 -0.56
CA ARG A 146 22.12 -15.95 -1.22
C ARG A 146 21.32 -15.03 -2.15
N HIS A 147 20.33 -15.59 -2.88
CA HIS A 147 19.49 -14.81 -3.80
C HIS A 147 18.58 -13.85 -3.01
N LEU A 148 17.97 -14.36 -1.93
CA LEU A 148 17.09 -13.56 -1.06
C LEU A 148 17.88 -12.44 -0.35
N VAL A 149 19.05 -12.71 0.17
CA VAL A 149 19.90 -11.69 0.79
C VAL A 149 20.35 -10.65 -0.21
N ARG A 150 20.74 -11.05 -1.43
CA ARG A 150 21.12 -10.12 -2.50
C ARG A 150 19.96 -9.21 -2.90
N ALA A 151 18.79 -9.80 -3.08
CA ALA A 151 17.57 -9.07 -3.44
C ALA A 151 17.12 -8.13 -2.32
N ALA A 152 17.10 -8.62 -1.07
CA ALA A 152 16.73 -7.82 0.10
C ALA A 152 17.66 -6.62 0.31
N ARG A 153 18.97 -6.78 0.08
CA ARG A 153 19.92 -5.66 0.14
C ARG A 153 19.62 -4.59 -0.90
N ALA A 154 19.26 -5.00 -2.12
CA ALA A 154 18.91 -4.04 -3.18
C ALA A 154 17.64 -3.25 -2.80
N GLU A 155 16.61 -3.91 -2.27
CA GLU A 155 15.40 -3.21 -1.79
C GLU A 155 15.71 -2.29 -0.60
N TYR A 156 16.59 -2.69 0.31
CA TYR A 156 17.02 -1.87 1.45
C TYR A 156 17.71 -0.57 0.99
N GLN A 157 18.57 -0.66 -0.04
CA GLN A 157 19.19 0.51 -0.66
C GLN A 157 18.16 1.45 -1.29
N THR A 158 17.12 0.90 -1.95
CA THR A 158 16.01 1.68 -2.50
C THR A 158 15.25 2.43 -1.40
N MET A 159 15.17 1.86 -0.19
CA MET A 159 14.58 2.51 1.00
C MET A 159 15.50 3.58 1.63
N GLY A 160 16.71 3.80 1.11
CA GLY A 160 17.71 4.66 1.72
C GLY A 160 18.32 4.09 3.01
N LYS A 161 18.12 2.80 3.29
CA LYS A 161 18.68 2.11 4.45
C LYS A 161 20.00 1.43 4.10
N VAL A 162 20.94 1.42 5.04
CA VAL A 162 22.22 0.71 4.88
C VAL A 162 22.21 -0.53 5.78
N VAL A 163 22.56 -1.68 5.21
CA VAL A 163 22.78 -2.89 6.01
C VAL A 163 24.14 -2.75 6.65
N SER A 164 24.18 -2.54 7.97
CA SER A 164 25.44 -2.61 8.73
C SER A 164 26.06 -4.00 8.54
N HIS A 165 27.30 -4.01 8.14
CA HIS A 165 28.09 -5.24 8.07
C HIS A 165 28.30 -5.78 9.49
N LEU A 166 27.79 -6.96 9.77
CA LEU A 166 28.33 -7.89 10.72
C LEU A 166 29.02 -9.01 9.92
#